data_1c59a63c48b59da1ba96796c126ac648
#
_entry.id   1c59a63c48b59da1ba96796c126ac648
#
_cell.length_a   1.000
_cell.length_b   1.000
_cell.length_c   1.000
_cell.angle_alpha   90.00
_cell.angle_beta   90.00
_cell.angle_gamma   90.00
#
_symmetry.space_group_name_H-M   'P 1'
#
loop_
_entity.id
_entity.type
_entity.pdbx_description
1 polymer ?
#
loop_
_entity_poly.entity_id
_entity_poly.type
_entity_poly.pdbx_seq_one_letter_code
_entity_poly.pdbx_strand_id
1 'polypeptide(L)'
;MKHTTFLFAGHLTASCRRLILSSAILSFSFLPSVVTAQTQDGRDFSIDGFAAYEGNPGTNWYRAGGTTGGAGGKVVKANTFSQLQAYLQSSEPYVVIVDRDISTGIKCYVDNINTGHLLDDQSGASGEETTYGERIMVAPNKTLVGVVNPETGKAPLFTHITFVMQAVDNIIIRNCRFTMKGVPVLKSGENKIVALRNGVQTEVGDPDCIGIQADKNSAKTDWGAHIWIDHCEFFNGDAGNKDRYDGLLDCKNNVQWLTFSYNLFHDHDKSCLWGKSNSDIYDGCRTISFHHNFFNNIQGSRLPLQRGGHVHYYNNYMLDCEDGWDLREKSVAYLEACYFENTKSPVRSDRGGSLNINKTDGYDCIYKGCNNLMEGYTNIDGAKSSSLDVTATDWVPTQTTATYTQHYLDKTADVPALCQKYSGAGKVKIWTAYADAIPQEDITEFDHAIKNPDPGNAAKTYDAEGNEMKGATSAISATERSAAATARVDYFTLSGVRISAPRHGVNIVRSIDADGHTVAKKVVCN
;
A
#
# COMPACT_ATOMS: atom_id res chain seq x y z
N MET A 1 -64.14 47.05 -5.60
CA MET A 1 -65.29 47.29 -4.68
C MET A 1 -64.87 46.80 -3.29
N LYS A 2 -64.94 47.80 -2.35
CA LYS A 2 -65.14 47.71 -0.89
C LYS A 2 -64.33 46.68 -0.10
N HIS A 3 -63.27 47.11 0.62
CA HIS A 3 -63.30 47.58 2.03
C HIS A 3 -63.94 46.60 3.01
N THR A 4 -63.22 46.15 4.01
CA THR A 4 -63.42 46.58 5.40
C THR A 4 -62.29 46.12 6.32
N THR A 5 -61.68 47.05 7.01
CA THR A 5 -60.76 46.98 8.14
C THR A 5 -61.54 46.70 9.42
N PHE A 6 -60.99 45.89 10.33
CA PHE A 6 -61.33 46.00 11.77
C PHE A 6 -60.07 45.85 12.64
N LEU A 7 -59.75 46.92 13.35
CA LEU A 7 -58.89 46.95 14.52
C LEU A 7 -59.66 46.47 15.76
N PHE A 8 -58.98 45.71 16.63
CA PHE A 8 -59.25 45.78 18.06
C PHE A 8 -57.95 45.63 18.86
N ALA A 9 -57.74 46.60 19.73
CA ALA A 9 -56.70 46.68 20.74
C ALA A 9 -57.18 46.01 22.03
N GLY A 10 -56.27 45.46 22.81
CA GLY A 10 -56.59 44.93 24.13
C GLY A 10 -55.43 44.36 24.93
N HIS A 11 -54.78 45.22 25.66
CA HIS A 11 -54.21 45.04 27.01
C HIS A 11 -53.09 44.02 27.35
N LEU A 12 -52.03 44.59 27.88
CA LEU A 12 -50.90 43.98 28.59
C LEU A 12 -51.35 43.12 29.79
N THR A 13 -50.67 42.00 29.96
CA THR A 13 -50.24 41.53 31.30
C THR A 13 -48.83 40.93 31.21
N ALA A 14 -47.96 41.46 32.06
CA ALA A 14 -46.61 41.00 32.25
C ALA A 14 -46.56 39.62 32.89
N SER A 15 -45.83 38.70 32.29
CA SER A 15 -45.46 37.45 32.95
C SER A 15 -44.02 37.11 32.60
N CYS A 16 -43.15 37.20 33.59
CA CYS A 16 -41.77 36.76 33.54
C CYS A 16 -41.63 35.34 33.04
N ARG A 17 -41.07 35.15 31.87
CA ARG A 17 -40.51 33.88 31.45
C ARG A 17 -38.98 34.02 31.30
N ARG A 18 -38.29 33.28 32.17
CA ARG A 18 -36.83 33.05 32.08
C ARG A 18 -36.46 32.55 30.70
N LEU A 19 -35.67 33.34 29.96
CA LEU A 19 -34.98 32.86 28.79
C LEU A 19 -33.89 31.92 29.26
N ILE A 20 -34.08 30.63 29.03
CA ILE A 20 -32.99 29.66 29.04
C ILE A 20 -32.28 29.85 27.69
N LEU A 21 -31.15 30.55 27.71
CA LEU A 21 -30.19 30.52 26.59
C LEU A 21 -29.60 29.11 26.56
N SER A 22 -30.14 28.26 25.68
CA SER A 22 -29.45 27.05 25.27
C SER A 22 -28.31 27.50 24.35
N SER A 23 -27.09 27.63 24.90
CA SER A 23 -25.88 27.72 24.12
C SER A 23 -25.71 26.39 23.40
N ALA A 24 -26.22 26.30 22.17
CA ALA A 24 -25.78 25.29 21.23
C ALA A 24 -24.31 25.58 20.93
N ILE A 25 -23.42 24.88 21.61
CA ILE A 25 -22.04 24.76 21.19
C ILE A 25 -22.08 24.01 19.87
N LEU A 26 -22.05 24.76 18.76
CA LEU A 26 -21.68 24.21 17.47
C LEU A 26 -20.22 23.74 17.61
N SER A 27 -20.07 22.48 17.94
CA SER A 27 -18.81 21.78 17.70
C SER A 27 -18.63 21.77 16.19
N PHE A 28 -17.93 22.76 15.64
CA PHE A 28 -17.30 22.63 14.35
C PHE A 28 -16.24 21.53 14.56
N SER A 29 -16.64 20.28 14.34
CA SER A 29 -15.71 19.25 13.97
C SER A 29 -15.09 19.73 12.65
N PHE A 30 -13.89 20.28 12.72
CA PHE A 30 -13.01 20.37 11.58
C PHE A 30 -12.81 18.91 11.12
N LEU A 31 -13.66 18.47 10.20
CA LEU A 31 -13.31 17.35 9.34
C LEU A 31 -12.03 17.82 8.64
N PRO A 32 -10.89 17.15 8.78
CA PRO A 32 -9.77 17.44 7.93
C PRO A 32 -10.28 17.25 6.50
N SER A 33 -10.44 18.35 5.79
CA SER A 33 -10.82 18.33 4.39
C SER A 33 -9.86 17.38 3.70
N VAL A 34 -10.43 16.35 3.08
CA VAL A 34 -9.74 15.47 2.14
C VAL A 34 -8.83 16.36 1.30
N VAL A 35 -7.57 16.00 1.30
CA VAL A 35 -6.47 16.74 0.70
C VAL A 35 -6.89 17.36 -0.61
N THR A 36 -7.19 18.65 -0.55
CA THR A 36 -7.42 19.46 -1.73
C THR A 36 -6.17 19.42 -2.60
N ALA A 37 -6.37 19.45 -3.90
CA ALA A 37 -5.36 19.43 -4.95
C ALA A 37 -4.01 19.98 -4.48
N GLN A 38 -3.01 19.09 -4.45
CA GLN A 38 -1.64 19.49 -4.13
C GLN A 38 -0.97 19.88 -5.42
N THR A 39 -0.83 21.16 -5.65
CA THR A 39 -0.21 21.67 -6.87
C THR A 39 1.26 22.01 -6.62
N GLN A 40 2.11 21.58 -7.51
CA GLN A 40 3.49 22.05 -7.62
C GLN A 40 3.78 22.39 -9.07
N ASP A 41 4.40 23.52 -9.30
CA ASP A 41 4.70 24.03 -10.66
C ASP A 41 3.43 24.14 -11.55
N GLY A 42 2.27 24.38 -10.95
CA GLY A 42 0.99 24.43 -11.63
C GLY A 42 0.37 23.07 -11.99
N ARG A 43 0.99 21.95 -11.59
CA ARG A 43 0.44 20.60 -11.80
C ARG A 43 -0.35 20.15 -10.58
N ASP A 44 -1.49 19.54 -10.84
CA ASP A 44 -2.33 18.86 -9.85
C ASP A 44 -1.89 17.40 -9.69
N PHE A 45 -1.55 17.01 -8.46
CA PHE A 45 -1.17 15.66 -8.09
C PHE A 45 -2.23 14.99 -7.20
N SER A 46 -3.49 15.42 -7.33
CA SER A 46 -4.61 14.70 -6.73
C SER A 46 -4.89 13.40 -7.49
N ILE A 47 -5.74 12.56 -6.90
CA ILE A 47 -6.06 11.25 -7.47
C ILE A 47 -6.80 11.39 -8.81
N ASP A 48 -6.41 10.58 -9.78
CA ASP A 48 -7.09 10.40 -11.06
C ASP A 48 -7.11 8.92 -11.49
N GLY A 49 -7.48 8.65 -12.72
CA GLY A 49 -7.53 7.32 -13.26
C GLY A 49 -8.60 6.43 -12.63
N PHE A 50 -8.39 5.14 -12.68
CA PHE A 50 -9.38 4.17 -12.20
C PHE A 50 -9.55 4.20 -10.68
N ALA A 51 -8.56 4.59 -9.88
CA ALA A 51 -8.75 4.70 -8.44
C ALA A 51 -9.66 5.87 -8.04
N ALA A 52 -9.82 6.88 -8.89
CA ALA A 52 -10.78 7.96 -8.69
C ALA A 52 -12.22 7.56 -9.04
N TYR A 53 -12.41 6.47 -9.79
CA TYR A 53 -13.73 6.00 -10.19
C TYR A 53 -14.46 5.35 -9.02
N GLU A 54 -15.75 5.65 -8.85
CA GLU A 54 -16.56 5.12 -7.75
C GLU A 54 -16.90 3.62 -7.89
N GLY A 55 -16.75 3.06 -9.06
CA GLY A 55 -17.26 1.73 -9.39
C GLY A 55 -18.72 1.76 -9.84
N ASN A 56 -19.28 0.60 -10.16
CA ASN A 56 -20.67 0.49 -10.59
C ASN A 56 -21.58 0.35 -9.37
N PRO A 57 -22.61 1.22 -9.21
CA PRO A 57 -23.59 1.09 -8.13
C PRO A 57 -24.20 -0.31 -8.07
N GLY A 58 -24.32 -0.86 -6.86
CA GLY A 58 -24.86 -2.20 -6.64
C GLY A 58 -23.83 -3.34 -6.77
N THR A 59 -22.57 -3.03 -7.06
CA THR A 59 -21.46 -3.99 -6.96
C THR A 59 -20.75 -3.86 -5.61
N ASN A 60 -20.05 -4.89 -5.17
CA ASN A 60 -19.33 -4.87 -3.89
C ASN A 60 -18.14 -3.91 -3.89
N TRP A 61 -17.61 -3.56 -5.07
CA TRP A 61 -16.52 -2.57 -5.25
C TRP A 61 -17.04 -1.15 -5.58
N TYR A 62 -18.31 -0.87 -5.33
CA TYR A 62 -18.80 0.50 -5.39
C TYR A 62 -18.41 1.27 -4.14
N ARG A 63 -17.81 2.43 -4.32
CA ARG A 63 -17.44 3.36 -3.26
C ARG A 63 -17.74 4.79 -3.69
N ALA A 64 -18.66 5.43 -3.04
CA ALA A 64 -18.96 6.84 -3.28
C ALA A 64 -17.70 7.69 -3.05
N GLY A 65 -17.36 8.55 -4.01
CA GLY A 65 -16.14 9.37 -3.99
C GLY A 65 -14.85 8.66 -4.39
N GLY A 66 -14.92 7.39 -4.84
CA GLY A 66 -13.72 6.63 -5.22
C GLY A 66 -12.79 6.34 -4.05
N THR A 67 -11.47 6.32 -4.27
CA THR A 67 -10.49 6.08 -3.22
C THR A 67 -10.28 7.31 -2.34
N THR A 68 -10.62 7.20 -1.06
CA THR A 68 -10.48 8.27 -0.05
C THR A 68 -9.49 7.91 1.06
N GLY A 69 -8.99 6.68 1.07
CA GLY A 69 -8.05 6.18 2.08
C GLY A 69 -8.59 6.28 3.50
N GLY A 70 -7.79 6.78 4.41
CA GLY A 70 -8.14 6.99 5.81
C GLY A 70 -8.93 8.27 6.09
N ALA A 71 -9.53 8.91 5.06
CA ALA A 71 -10.27 10.15 5.24
C ALA A 71 -11.41 9.99 6.26
N GLY A 72 -11.57 10.96 7.15
CA GLY A 72 -12.53 10.92 8.26
C GLY A 72 -12.06 10.13 9.48
N GLY A 73 -10.94 9.42 9.39
CA GLY A 73 -10.30 8.74 10.51
C GLY A 73 -9.33 9.62 11.27
N LYS A 74 -8.70 9.05 12.29
CA LYS A 74 -7.67 9.74 13.06
C LYS A 74 -6.40 9.94 12.24
N VAL A 75 -5.76 11.09 12.38
CA VAL A 75 -4.41 11.34 11.91
C VAL A 75 -3.44 10.95 13.01
N VAL A 76 -2.53 10.03 12.71
CA VAL A 76 -1.58 9.48 13.67
C VAL A 76 -0.18 9.46 13.08
N LYS A 77 0.86 9.46 13.93
CA LYS A 77 2.25 9.33 13.53
C LYS A 77 2.79 7.98 14.00
N ALA A 78 3.40 7.23 13.09
CA ALA A 78 4.10 6.01 13.43
C ALA A 78 5.62 6.25 13.45
N ASN A 79 6.26 5.96 14.58
CA ASN A 79 7.70 6.11 14.80
C ASN A 79 8.43 4.76 14.83
N THR A 80 7.70 3.67 14.97
CA THR A 80 8.23 2.30 15.08
C THR A 80 7.44 1.34 14.20
N PHE A 81 8.02 0.18 13.90
CA PHE A 81 7.33 -0.89 13.19
C PHE A 81 6.04 -1.32 13.91
N SER A 82 6.08 -1.45 15.23
CA SER A 82 4.90 -1.87 16.00
C SER A 82 3.76 -0.87 15.94
N GLN A 83 4.04 0.44 15.99
CA GLN A 83 3.03 1.48 15.80
C GLN A 83 2.47 1.46 14.38
N LEU A 84 3.36 1.39 13.35
CA LEU A 84 2.95 1.30 11.96
C LEU A 84 2.02 0.10 11.72
N GLN A 85 2.42 -1.08 12.22
CA GLN A 85 1.63 -2.29 12.11
C GLN A 85 0.28 -2.15 12.81
N ALA A 86 0.24 -1.65 14.04
CA ALA A 86 -1.00 -1.48 14.80
C ALA A 86 -1.99 -0.57 14.09
N TYR A 87 -1.55 0.59 13.58
CA TYR A 87 -2.43 1.52 12.87
C TYR A 87 -2.91 0.97 11.53
N LEU A 88 -2.02 0.38 10.74
CA LEU A 88 -2.38 -0.13 9.42
C LEU A 88 -3.25 -1.40 9.48
N GLN A 89 -3.11 -2.22 10.51
CA GLN A 89 -3.92 -3.42 10.70
C GLN A 89 -5.23 -3.18 11.46
N SER A 90 -5.43 -1.99 12.02
CA SER A 90 -6.68 -1.64 12.73
C SER A 90 -7.89 -1.66 11.81
N SER A 91 -9.04 -2.06 12.30
CA SER A 91 -10.32 -1.93 11.61
C SER A 91 -10.78 -0.47 11.46
N GLU A 92 -10.28 0.44 12.30
CA GLU A 92 -10.62 1.86 12.26
C GLU A 92 -9.90 2.58 11.10
N PRO A 93 -10.51 3.60 10.48
CA PRO A 93 -9.83 4.40 9.45
C PRO A 93 -8.71 5.25 10.09
N TYR A 94 -7.55 5.27 9.42
CA TYR A 94 -6.40 6.08 9.84
C TYR A 94 -5.70 6.76 8.67
N VAL A 95 -5.26 7.99 8.92
CA VAL A 95 -4.18 8.64 8.16
C VAL A 95 -2.90 8.47 8.96
N VAL A 96 -2.03 7.59 8.51
CA VAL A 96 -0.77 7.25 9.18
C VAL A 96 0.36 8.05 8.55
N ILE A 97 0.98 8.92 9.33
CA ILE A 97 2.12 9.75 8.93
C ILE A 97 3.41 9.10 9.39
N VAL A 98 4.41 9.06 8.52
CA VAL A 98 5.77 8.60 8.84
C VAL A 98 6.78 9.62 8.34
N ASP A 99 7.72 10.06 9.19
CA ASP A 99 8.76 11.04 8.88
C ASP A 99 10.19 10.50 9.09
N ARG A 100 10.31 9.20 9.29
CA ARG A 100 11.59 8.52 9.56
C ARG A 100 11.63 7.14 8.95
N ASP A 101 12.82 6.61 8.75
CA ASP A 101 12.99 5.24 8.31
C ASP A 101 12.48 4.26 9.37
N ILE A 102 11.75 3.23 8.92
CA ILE A 102 11.24 2.15 9.76
C ILE A 102 11.72 0.83 9.18
N SER A 103 12.33 0.01 10.02
CA SER A 103 12.78 -1.33 9.67
C SER A 103 12.24 -2.37 10.65
N THR A 104 12.21 -3.60 10.20
CA THR A 104 11.88 -4.75 11.02
C THR A 104 12.78 -5.93 10.68
N GLY A 105 12.66 -7.00 11.45
CA GLY A 105 13.33 -8.25 11.13
C GLY A 105 12.84 -9.36 12.04
N ILE A 106 12.59 -10.53 11.44
CA ILE A 106 12.34 -11.77 12.14
C ILE A 106 13.66 -12.52 12.16
N LYS A 107 14.10 -12.95 13.34
CA LYS A 107 15.33 -13.75 13.48
C LYS A 107 15.29 -14.99 12.58
N CYS A 108 16.37 -15.21 11.86
CA CYS A 108 16.54 -16.42 11.05
C CYS A 108 18.02 -16.80 10.94
N TYR A 109 18.28 -18.00 10.44
CA TYR A 109 19.62 -18.52 10.21
C TYR A 109 19.84 -18.81 8.73
N VAL A 110 21.00 -18.44 8.23
CA VAL A 110 21.44 -18.62 6.84
C VAL A 110 22.71 -19.47 6.79
N ASP A 111 23.00 -20.07 5.63
CA ASP A 111 24.22 -20.85 5.40
C ASP A 111 25.48 -20.00 5.62
N ASN A 112 25.47 -18.80 5.06
CA ASN A 112 26.41 -17.74 5.38
C ASN A 112 25.80 -16.38 5.00
N ILE A 113 26.26 -15.32 5.64
CA ILE A 113 25.71 -13.97 5.46
C ILE A 113 25.90 -13.42 4.04
N ASN A 114 26.88 -13.90 3.29
CA ASN A 114 27.18 -13.40 1.95
C ASN A 114 26.25 -14.02 0.89
N THR A 115 25.92 -15.31 0.99
CA THR A 115 24.98 -15.99 0.08
C THR A 115 23.54 -15.70 0.47
N GLY A 116 23.29 -15.55 1.77
CA GLY A 116 21.98 -15.24 2.32
C GLY A 116 20.93 -16.35 2.17
N HIS A 117 21.34 -17.62 1.91
CA HIS A 117 20.39 -18.72 1.79
C HIS A 117 19.89 -19.17 3.16
N LEU A 118 18.57 -19.20 3.33
CA LEU A 118 17.95 -19.73 4.54
C LEU A 118 18.28 -21.20 4.76
N LEU A 119 18.53 -21.57 6.01
CA LEU A 119 18.67 -22.97 6.38
C LEU A 119 17.29 -23.62 6.54
N ASP A 120 17.21 -24.92 6.23
CA ASP A 120 16.01 -25.73 6.49
C ASP A 120 15.74 -25.82 8.00
N ASP A 121 16.79 -25.95 8.80
CA ASP A 121 16.72 -25.97 10.25
C ASP A 121 17.00 -24.59 10.84
N GLN A 122 15.97 -23.96 11.34
CA GLN A 122 16.00 -22.68 12.00
C GLN A 122 16.13 -22.77 13.53
N SER A 123 16.58 -23.91 14.06
CA SER A 123 16.78 -24.09 15.52
C SER A 123 17.92 -23.24 16.09
N GLY A 124 18.80 -22.73 15.24
CA GLY A 124 19.99 -21.99 15.64
C GLY A 124 21.20 -22.88 15.95
N ALA A 125 21.10 -24.18 15.64
CA ALA A 125 22.21 -25.12 15.85
C ALA A 125 23.36 -24.95 14.86
N SER A 126 23.09 -24.35 13.70
CA SER A 126 24.09 -24.13 12.64
C SER A 126 23.80 -22.83 11.87
N GLY A 127 24.80 -22.37 11.12
CA GLY A 127 24.67 -21.17 10.29
C GLY A 127 24.89 -19.84 11.02
N GLU A 128 24.74 -18.80 10.26
CA GLU A 128 24.90 -17.41 10.71
C GLU A 128 23.53 -16.79 11.00
N GLU A 129 23.42 -16.05 12.10
CA GLU A 129 22.19 -15.36 12.48
C GLU A 129 22.02 -14.09 11.65
N THR A 130 20.81 -13.88 11.14
CA THR A 130 20.38 -12.67 10.45
C THR A 130 18.89 -12.41 10.71
N THR A 131 18.28 -11.53 9.93
CA THR A 131 16.85 -11.20 10.04
C THR A 131 16.15 -11.33 8.69
N TYR A 132 14.93 -11.83 8.73
CA TYR A 132 13.98 -11.87 7.61
C TYR A 132 12.95 -10.74 7.71
N GLY A 133 12.26 -10.47 6.61
CA GLY A 133 11.23 -9.45 6.58
C GLY A 133 9.93 -9.83 7.32
N GLU A 134 9.18 -8.83 7.73
CA GLU A 134 7.88 -8.97 8.39
C GLU A 134 6.77 -8.41 7.51
N ARG A 135 5.54 -8.89 7.70
CA ARG A 135 4.36 -8.45 6.94
C ARG A 135 3.46 -7.55 7.75
N ILE A 136 2.90 -6.56 7.09
CA ILE A 136 1.76 -5.79 7.58
C ILE A 136 0.56 -6.11 6.69
N MET A 137 -0.47 -6.75 7.28
CA MET A 137 -1.76 -6.98 6.62
C MET A 137 -2.56 -5.68 6.72
N VAL A 138 -2.53 -4.88 5.66
CA VAL A 138 -3.19 -3.56 5.66
C VAL A 138 -4.71 -3.74 5.66
N ALA A 139 -5.38 -3.17 6.66
CA ALA A 139 -6.84 -3.17 6.75
C ALA A 139 -7.46 -2.06 5.86
N PRO A 140 -8.76 -2.12 5.53
CA PRO A 140 -9.43 -1.10 4.73
C PRO A 140 -9.34 0.31 5.31
N ASN A 141 -9.59 1.33 4.46
CA ASN A 141 -9.68 2.73 4.87
C ASN A 141 -8.39 3.25 5.52
N LYS A 142 -7.27 3.13 4.80
CA LYS A 142 -5.97 3.61 5.27
C LYS A 142 -5.33 4.57 4.28
N THR A 143 -4.74 5.61 4.84
CA THR A 143 -3.75 6.43 4.13
C THR A 143 -2.42 6.30 4.85
N LEU A 144 -1.38 5.87 4.14
CA LEU A 144 0.00 5.94 4.59
C LEU A 144 0.70 7.03 3.79
N VAL A 145 1.24 8.02 4.47
CA VAL A 145 1.97 9.12 3.82
C VAL A 145 3.34 9.33 4.46
N GLY A 146 4.36 9.34 3.61
CA GLY A 146 5.72 9.70 4.01
C GLY A 146 5.88 11.22 4.01
N VAL A 147 6.42 11.76 5.10
CA VAL A 147 6.86 13.15 5.20
C VAL A 147 8.37 13.19 5.08
N VAL A 148 8.88 14.05 4.22
CA VAL A 148 10.32 14.21 4.06
C VAL A 148 10.93 14.67 5.37
N ASN A 149 11.87 13.89 5.88
CA ASN A 149 12.62 14.24 7.09
C ASN A 149 13.47 15.48 6.81
N PRO A 150 13.30 16.58 7.57
CA PRO A 150 14.03 17.82 7.31
C PRO A 150 15.53 17.71 7.54
N GLU A 151 15.99 16.78 8.39
CA GLU A 151 17.40 16.57 8.68
C GLU A 151 18.13 15.83 7.56
N THR A 152 17.46 14.84 6.95
CA THR A 152 18.06 13.99 5.89
C THR A 152 17.68 14.44 4.49
N GLY A 153 16.62 15.23 4.34
CA GLY A 153 16.05 15.62 3.06
C GLY A 153 15.41 14.45 2.29
N LYS A 154 15.13 13.31 2.95
CA LYS A 154 14.61 12.09 2.33
C LYS A 154 13.24 11.71 2.87
N ALA A 155 12.41 11.13 2.01
CA ALA A 155 11.19 10.46 2.40
C ALA A 155 11.52 9.17 3.19
N PRO A 156 10.61 8.68 4.07
CA PRO A 156 10.85 7.51 4.89
C PRO A 156 11.10 6.26 4.06
N LEU A 157 12.05 5.44 4.49
CA LEU A 157 12.37 4.15 3.94
C LEU A 157 11.80 3.04 4.82
N PHE A 158 11.01 2.17 4.22
CA PHE A 158 10.55 0.93 4.84
C PHE A 158 11.48 -0.21 4.41
N THR A 159 12.22 -0.77 5.36
CA THR A 159 13.18 -1.83 5.11
C THR A 159 12.67 -3.15 5.69
N HIS A 160 12.63 -4.19 4.88
CA HIS A 160 12.18 -5.53 5.23
C HIS A 160 10.71 -5.58 5.73
N ILE A 161 9.87 -4.69 5.22
CA ILE A 161 8.44 -4.66 5.52
C ILE A 161 7.65 -4.88 4.23
N THR A 162 6.92 -5.99 4.17
CA THR A 162 5.96 -6.27 3.10
C THR A 162 4.59 -5.72 3.48
N PHE A 163 4.04 -4.86 2.64
CA PHE A 163 2.67 -4.36 2.80
C PHE A 163 1.71 -5.23 1.98
N VAL A 164 0.87 -5.99 2.65
CA VAL A 164 -0.09 -6.90 2.01
C VAL A 164 -1.49 -6.33 2.08
N MET A 165 -2.08 -6.07 0.93
CA MET A 165 -3.47 -5.63 0.78
C MET A 165 -4.28 -6.80 0.27
N GLN A 166 -4.92 -7.53 1.20
CA GLN A 166 -5.65 -8.73 0.86
C GLN A 166 -7.14 -8.58 1.08
N ALA A 167 -7.92 -8.65 0.00
CA ALA A 167 -9.36 -8.52 0.02
C ALA A 167 -9.83 -7.26 0.77
N VAL A 168 -9.12 -6.17 0.54
CA VAL A 168 -9.37 -4.87 1.19
C VAL A 168 -9.58 -3.79 0.16
N ASP A 169 -10.25 -2.72 0.57
CA ASP A 169 -10.52 -1.57 -0.27
C ASP A 169 -10.10 -0.26 0.39
N ASN A 170 -10.00 0.77 -0.44
CA ASN A 170 -9.82 2.15 0.00
C ASN A 170 -8.48 2.39 0.69
N ILE A 171 -7.41 2.19 -0.05
CA ILE A 171 -6.04 2.37 0.43
C ILE A 171 -5.33 3.45 -0.39
N ILE A 172 -4.64 4.35 0.29
CA ILE A 172 -3.72 5.33 -0.29
C ILE A 172 -2.35 5.14 0.34
N ILE A 173 -1.31 4.97 -0.50
CA ILE A 173 0.09 5.01 -0.06
C ILE A 173 0.82 6.04 -0.90
N ARG A 174 1.44 7.03 -0.25
CA ARG A 174 2.10 8.13 -0.93
C ARG A 174 3.45 8.49 -0.33
N ASN A 175 4.38 8.89 -1.20
CA ASN A 175 5.66 9.49 -0.81
C ASN A 175 6.51 8.64 0.14
N CYS A 176 6.56 7.32 -0.10
CA CYS A 176 7.28 6.34 0.71
C CYS A 176 8.33 5.60 -0.13
N ARG A 177 9.41 5.16 0.51
CA ARG A 177 10.44 4.33 -0.12
C ARG A 177 10.40 2.92 0.44
N PHE A 178 10.61 1.91 -0.40
CA PHE A 178 10.49 0.49 -0.05
C PHE A 178 11.69 -0.31 -0.53
N THR A 179 12.21 -1.18 0.34
CA THR A 179 13.28 -2.11 -0.03
C THR A 179 13.25 -3.41 0.77
N MET A 180 13.54 -4.49 0.07
CA MET A 180 13.83 -5.80 0.66
C MET A 180 15.33 -6.13 0.63
N LYS A 181 16.17 -5.13 0.34
CA LYS A 181 17.61 -5.32 0.27
C LYS A 181 18.15 -5.93 1.56
N GLY A 182 18.80 -7.08 1.44
CA GLY A 182 19.41 -7.79 2.57
C GLY A 182 18.55 -8.92 3.15
N VAL A 183 17.28 -9.07 2.77
CA VAL A 183 16.52 -10.26 3.21
C VAL A 183 17.16 -11.54 2.66
N PRO A 184 17.19 -12.63 3.43
CA PRO A 184 17.62 -13.93 2.95
C PRO A 184 16.74 -14.46 1.82
N VAL A 185 17.30 -15.36 1.02
CA VAL A 185 16.61 -15.98 -0.11
C VAL A 185 16.41 -17.46 0.13
N LEU A 186 15.44 -18.04 -0.59
CA LEU A 186 15.29 -19.49 -0.66
C LEU A 186 16.49 -20.11 -1.36
N LYS A 187 16.94 -21.24 -0.85
CA LYS A 187 17.88 -22.08 -1.55
C LYS A 187 17.20 -22.76 -2.74
N SER A 188 17.93 -22.91 -3.82
CA SER A 188 17.38 -23.54 -5.03
C SER A 188 16.73 -24.89 -4.73
N GLY A 189 15.48 -25.08 -5.12
CA GLY A 189 14.71 -26.29 -4.92
C GLY A 189 13.90 -26.37 -3.62
N GLU A 190 13.97 -25.34 -2.77
CA GLU A 190 13.13 -25.23 -1.58
C GLU A 190 11.81 -24.56 -1.89
N ASN A 191 10.74 -25.04 -1.22
CA ASN A 191 9.39 -24.50 -1.40
C ASN A 191 8.91 -23.71 -0.16
N LYS A 192 9.76 -23.56 0.86
CA LYS A 192 9.37 -22.96 2.13
C LYS A 192 10.43 -22.00 2.62
N ILE A 193 9.98 -20.86 3.07
CA ILE A 193 10.78 -19.91 3.84
C ILE A 193 10.37 -20.07 5.30
N VAL A 194 11.31 -20.35 6.17
CA VAL A 194 11.08 -20.50 7.61
C VAL A 194 11.95 -19.51 8.36
N ALA A 195 11.37 -18.79 9.30
CA ALA A 195 12.07 -17.91 10.23
C ALA A 195 11.61 -18.13 11.67
N LEU A 196 12.27 -17.54 12.64
CA LEU A 196 11.97 -17.71 14.06
C LEU A 196 11.10 -16.55 14.58
N ARG A 197 9.79 -16.66 14.43
CA ARG A 197 8.87 -15.68 15.01
C ARG A 197 8.68 -15.96 16.51
N ASN A 198 9.16 -15.06 17.36
CA ASN A 198 9.15 -15.24 18.81
C ASN A 198 9.77 -16.57 19.27
N GLY A 199 10.85 -16.99 18.61
CA GLY A 199 11.53 -18.26 18.92
C GLY A 199 10.86 -19.52 18.36
N VAL A 200 9.77 -19.39 17.61
CA VAL A 200 9.06 -20.53 17.00
C VAL A 200 9.30 -20.53 15.48
N GLN A 201 9.67 -21.66 14.92
CA GLN A 201 9.80 -21.82 13.48
C GLN A 201 8.44 -21.56 12.80
N THR A 202 8.42 -20.59 11.90
CA THR A 202 7.20 -20.11 11.24
C THR A 202 7.46 -19.96 9.76
N GLU A 203 6.57 -20.50 8.92
CA GLU A 203 6.60 -20.20 7.49
C GLU A 203 6.37 -18.71 7.26
N VAL A 204 7.24 -18.10 6.47
CA VAL A 204 7.13 -16.73 5.98
C VAL A 204 7.17 -16.78 4.47
N GLY A 205 6.39 -15.96 3.79
CA GLY A 205 6.39 -15.95 2.33
C GLY A 205 7.54 -15.13 1.76
N ASP A 206 7.84 -15.35 0.49
CA ASP A 206 8.77 -14.53 -0.26
C ASP A 206 8.27 -13.07 -0.31
N PRO A 207 9.09 -12.10 0.08
CA PRO A 207 8.61 -10.75 0.34
C PRO A 207 8.62 -9.86 -0.90
N ASP A 208 7.45 -9.58 -1.46
CA ASP A 208 7.24 -8.40 -2.29
C ASP A 208 7.35 -7.13 -1.42
N CYS A 209 7.70 -5.98 -1.97
CA CYS A 209 7.55 -4.72 -1.23
C CYS A 209 6.07 -4.42 -0.96
N ILE A 210 5.23 -4.49 -1.99
CA ILE A 210 3.77 -4.38 -1.87
C ILE A 210 3.11 -5.52 -2.65
N GLY A 211 2.24 -6.28 -1.98
CA GLY A 211 1.40 -7.31 -2.59
C GLY A 211 -0.08 -6.96 -2.47
N ILE A 212 -0.78 -6.83 -3.60
CA ILE A 212 -2.21 -6.56 -3.67
C ILE A 212 -2.91 -7.81 -4.20
N GLN A 213 -3.83 -8.38 -3.43
CA GLN A 213 -4.50 -9.62 -3.84
C GLN A 213 -5.88 -9.77 -3.23
N ALA A 214 -6.70 -10.60 -3.86
CA ALA A 214 -8.04 -10.94 -3.40
C ALA A 214 -8.40 -12.37 -3.78
N ASP A 215 -9.67 -12.74 -3.68
CA ASP A 215 -10.15 -14.02 -4.15
C ASP A 215 -9.87 -14.22 -5.65
N LYS A 216 -9.49 -15.40 -6.03
CA LYS A 216 -9.24 -15.79 -7.42
C LYS A 216 -10.51 -16.08 -8.23
N ASN A 217 -11.69 -15.92 -7.66
CA ASN A 217 -12.97 -16.10 -8.35
C ASN A 217 -13.84 -14.86 -8.21
N SER A 218 -14.19 -14.23 -9.33
CA SER A 218 -15.05 -13.03 -9.37
C SER A 218 -16.46 -13.24 -8.80
N ALA A 219 -16.93 -14.48 -8.69
CA ALA A 219 -18.23 -14.79 -8.09
C ALA A 219 -18.20 -14.80 -6.56
N LYS A 220 -17.00 -14.80 -5.95
CA LYS A 220 -16.85 -14.69 -4.50
C LYS A 220 -16.86 -13.22 -4.05
N THR A 221 -17.09 -13.02 -2.77
CA THR A 221 -17.17 -11.68 -2.16
C THR A 221 -15.82 -11.16 -1.66
N ASP A 222 -14.78 -11.97 -1.76
CA ASP A 222 -13.43 -11.65 -1.32
C ASP A 222 -12.63 -11.03 -2.47
N TRP A 223 -12.51 -9.72 -2.49
CA TRP A 223 -11.81 -8.93 -3.51
C TRP A 223 -11.26 -7.63 -2.93
N GLY A 224 -10.30 -7.00 -3.64
CA GLY A 224 -9.78 -5.69 -3.32
C GLY A 224 -10.16 -4.64 -4.36
N ALA A 225 -10.29 -3.40 -3.94
CA ALA A 225 -10.58 -2.30 -4.85
C ALA A 225 -10.11 -0.94 -4.30
N HIS A 226 -10.09 0.07 -5.18
CA HIS A 226 -9.84 1.46 -4.77
C HIS A 226 -8.51 1.63 -4.05
N ILE A 227 -7.41 1.37 -4.77
CA ILE A 227 -6.05 1.48 -4.23
C ILE A 227 -5.25 2.46 -5.08
N TRP A 228 -4.65 3.43 -4.42
CA TRP A 228 -3.79 4.43 -5.04
C TRP A 228 -2.39 4.39 -4.43
N ILE A 229 -1.37 4.06 -5.26
CA ILE A 229 0.04 4.07 -4.89
C ILE A 229 0.73 5.16 -5.70
N ASP A 230 1.23 6.19 -5.02
CA ASP A 230 1.63 7.43 -5.68
C ASP A 230 2.92 8.02 -5.11
N HIS A 231 3.78 8.55 -5.99
CA HIS A 231 5.07 9.15 -5.63
C HIS A 231 5.90 8.28 -4.68
N CYS A 232 5.89 6.96 -4.89
CA CYS A 232 6.68 6.02 -4.12
C CYS A 232 7.96 5.62 -4.87
N GLU A 233 8.95 5.10 -4.15
CA GLU A 233 10.21 4.62 -4.68
C GLU A 233 10.46 3.18 -4.24
N PHE A 234 10.77 2.31 -5.19
CA PHE A 234 10.91 0.87 -4.99
C PHE A 234 12.24 0.39 -5.56
N PHE A 235 13.06 -0.27 -4.74
CA PHE A 235 14.37 -0.77 -5.15
C PHE A 235 14.92 -1.84 -4.22
N ASN A 236 15.78 -2.71 -4.75
CA ASN A 236 16.52 -3.66 -3.91
C ASN A 236 18.04 -3.57 -4.13
N GLY A 237 18.49 -2.85 -5.16
CA GLY A 237 19.91 -2.60 -5.41
C GLY A 237 20.70 -3.83 -5.88
N ASP A 238 20.04 -4.75 -6.60
CA ASP A 238 20.65 -6.00 -7.09
C ASP A 238 20.18 -6.31 -8.52
N ALA A 239 20.30 -5.32 -9.41
CA ALA A 239 19.99 -5.48 -10.82
C ALA A 239 20.90 -6.53 -11.47
N GLY A 240 20.33 -7.42 -12.27
CA GLY A 240 21.05 -8.51 -12.93
C GLY A 240 21.06 -9.83 -12.14
N ASN A 241 20.41 -9.91 -10.97
CA ASN A 241 20.24 -11.15 -10.23
C ASN A 241 18.77 -11.47 -10.01
N LYS A 242 18.15 -12.05 -11.01
CA LYS A 242 16.70 -12.26 -11.15
C LYS A 242 16.02 -12.93 -9.93
N ASP A 243 16.69 -13.83 -9.28
CA ASP A 243 16.11 -14.64 -8.22
C ASP A 243 16.54 -14.20 -6.81
N ARG A 244 17.24 -13.05 -6.71
CA ARG A 244 17.71 -12.53 -5.43
C ARG A 244 16.56 -11.97 -4.57
N TYR A 245 15.60 -11.27 -5.19
CA TYR A 245 14.44 -10.69 -4.52
C TYR A 245 13.19 -10.94 -5.35
N ASP A 246 12.00 -10.93 -4.74
CA ASP A 246 10.73 -11.02 -5.47
C ASP A 246 10.21 -9.63 -5.87
N GLY A 247 8.91 -9.45 -6.07
CA GLY A 247 8.32 -8.29 -6.68
C GLY A 247 8.43 -6.98 -5.88
N LEU A 248 8.29 -5.86 -6.58
CA LEU A 248 8.20 -4.55 -5.96
C LEU A 248 6.74 -4.13 -5.74
N LEU A 249 5.89 -4.32 -6.77
CA LEU A 249 4.47 -3.97 -6.71
C LEU A 249 3.64 -5.00 -7.49
N ASP A 250 3.16 -6.00 -6.80
CA ASP A 250 2.45 -7.13 -7.38
C ASP A 250 0.93 -7.04 -7.18
N CYS A 251 0.17 -7.43 -8.21
CA CYS A 251 -1.28 -7.53 -8.18
C CYS A 251 -1.74 -8.92 -8.61
N LYS A 252 -2.49 -9.60 -7.77
CA LYS A 252 -2.92 -10.98 -7.99
C LYS A 252 -4.43 -11.12 -7.80
N ASN A 253 -5.04 -12.02 -8.58
CA ASN A 253 -6.46 -12.34 -8.48
C ASN A 253 -7.41 -11.14 -8.75
N ASN A 254 -8.55 -11.09 -8.08
CA ASN A 254 -9.64 -10.16 -8.37
C ASN A 254 -9.49 -8.83 -7.61
N VAL A 255 -8.76 -7.89 -8.19
CA VAL A 255 -8.62 -6.53 -7.69
C VAL A 255 -9.04 -5.52 -8.75
N GLN A 256 -9.66 -4.40 -8.35
CA GLN A 256 -10.28 -3.44 -9.23
C GLN A 256 -9.95 -1.99 -8.85
N TRP A 257 -10.06 -1.10 -9.80
CA TRP A 257 -9.99 0.36 -9.61
C TRP A 257 -8.69 0.79 -8.93
N LEU A 258 -7.58 0.50 -9.61
CA LEU A 258 -6.24 0.81 -9.13
C LEU A 258 -5.64 1.97 -9.93
N THR A 259 -4.87 2.83 -9.27
CA THR A 259 -3.98 3.79 -9.93
C THR A 259 -2.60 3.70 -9.30
N PHE A 260 -1.58 3.56 -10.14
CA PHE A 260 -0.17 3.64 -9.75
C PHE A 260 0.47 4.78 -10.54
N SER A 261 0.82 5.86 -9.84
CA SER A 261 1.22 7.12 -10.47
C SER A 261 2.50 7.69 -9.90
N TYR A 262 3.31 8.29 -10.75
CA TYR A 262 4.53 8.98 -10.36
C TYR A 262 5.48 8.17 -9.46
N ASN A 263 5.51 6.84 -9.58
CA ASN A 263 6.42 6.00 -8.83
C ASN A 263 7.77 5.86 -9.56
N LEU A 264 8.82 5.64 -8.80
CA LEU A 264 10.16 5.29 -9.29
C LEU A 264 10.45 3.83 -8.94
N PHE A 265 10.75 3.03 -9.94
CA PHE A 265 11.21 1.64 -9.82
C PHE A 265 12.64 1.57 -10.34
N HIS A 266 13.59 1.13 -9.53
CA HIS A 266 14.98 1.12 -9.98
C HIS A 266 15.83 0.02 -9.33
N ASP A 267 16.94 -0.29 -10.00
CA ASP A 267 17.96 -1.24 -9.51
C ASP A 267 17.34 -2.56 -9.01
N HIS A 268 16.65 -3.27 -9.91
CA HIS A 268 15.96 -4.51 -9.59
C HIS A 268 15.76 -5.38 -10.84
N ASP A 269 15.18 -6.59 -10.67
CA ASP A 269 14.91 -7.51 -11.77
C ASP A 269 13.43 -7.84 -12.00
N LYS A 270 12.65 -8.11 -10.94
CA LYS A 270 11.25 -8.54 -11.01
C LYS A 270 10.32 -7.46 -10.47
N SER A 271 10.04 -6.40 -11.22
CA SER A 271 9.35 -5.24 -10.65
C SER A 271 7.89 -5.47 -10.32
N CYS A 272 7.05 -5.82 -11.29
CA CYS A 272 5.59 -5.82 -11.12
C CYS A 272 4.97 -7.04 -11.79
N LEU A 273 4.43 -7.97 -11.01
CA LEU A 273 3.68 -9.12 -11.51
C LEU A 273 2.17 -8.88 -11.34
N TRP A 274 1.47 -8.67 -12.45
CA TRP A 274 0.02 -8.51 -12.45
C TRP A 274 -0.64 -9.72 -13.08
N GLY A 275 -1.16 -10.60 -12.22
CA GLY A 275 -1.60 -11.94 -12.56
C GLY A 275 -0.51 -12.98 -12.33
N LYS A 276 -0.68 -13.76 -11.26
CA LYS A 276 0.32 -14.70 -10.74
C LYS A 276 0.65 -15.87 -11.67
N SER A 277 -0.29 -16.28 -12.53
CA SER A 277 -0.17 -17.43 -13.44
C SER A 277 -1.06 -17.25 -14.67
N ASN A 278 -0.87 -18.09 -15.68
CA ASN A 278 -1.68 -18.06 -16.91
C ASN A 278 -3.18 -18.33 -16.66
N SER A 279 -3.55 -18.86 -15.51
CA SER A 279 -4.94 -19.02 -15.09
C SER A 279 -5.51 -17.85 -14.29
N ASP A 280 -4.70 -16.85 -13.93
CA ASP A 280 -5.13 -15.64 -13.25
C ASP A 280 -5.63 -14.59 -14.26
N ILE A 281 -6.72 -14.91 -14.93
CA ILE A 281 -7.32 -14.18 -16.06
C ILE A 281 -8.83 -13.98 -15.89
N TYR A 282 -9.27 -13.79 -14.66
CA TYR A 282 -10.71 -13.66 -14.33
C TYR A 282 -11.31 -12.40 -14.97
N ASP A 283 -12.56 -12.50 -15.39
CA ASP A 283 -13.31 -11.37 -15.93
C ASP A 283 -13.41 -10.27 -14.88
N GLY A 284 -13.15 -9.03 -15.33
CA GLY A 284 -13.16 -7.87 -14.45
C GLY A 284 -12.00 -7.78 -13.47
N CYS A 285 -10.97 -8.63 -13.57
CA CYS A 285 -9.78 -8.49 -12.75
C CYS A 285 -8.88 -7.34 -13.22
N ARG A 286 -8.20 -6.71 -12.26
CA ARG A 286 -7.10 -5.74 -12.47
C ARG A 286 -7.38 -4.64 -13.50
N THR A 287 -8.26 -3.71 -13.14
CA THR A 287 -8.45 -2.47 -13.89
C THR A 287 -7.50 -1.42 -13.31
N ILE A 288 -6.49 -1.02 -14.07
CA ILE A 288 -5.35 -0.23 -13.58
C ILE A 288 -5.10 0.97 -14.48
N SER A 289 -4.93 2.16 -13.89
CA SER A 289 -4.26 3.30 -14.51
C SER A 289 -2.81 3.32 -14.06
N PHE A 290 -1.90 3.34 -15.01
CA PHE A 290 -0.46 3.29 -14.76
C PHE A 290 0.22 4.43 -15.50
N HIS A 291 0.62 5.49 -14.78
CA HIS A 291 1.09 6.70 -15.45
C HIS A 291 2.18 7.45 -14.71
N HIS A 292 2.98 8.17 -15.50
CA HIS A 292 4.10 8.98 -15.02
C HIS A 292 5.06 8.20 -14.12
N ASN A 293 5.11 6.86 -14.25
CA ASN A 293 6.07 6.06 -13.54
C ASN A 293 7.40 6.04 -14.27
N PHE A 294 8.48 5.99 -13.53
CA PHE A 294 9.83 5.93 -14.04
C PHE A 294 10.47 4.58 -13.67
N PHE A 295 10.88 3.82 -14.68
CA PHE A 295 11.68 2.61 -14.53
C PHE A 295 13.11 2.91 -14.93
N ASN A 296 14.05 2.61 -14.08
CA ASN A 296 15.47 2.86 -14.34
C ASN A 296 16.32 1.67 -13.89
N ASN A 297 17.14 1.12 -14.80
CA ASN A 297 18.04 0.00 -14.49
C ASN A 297 17.30 -1.22 -13.92
N ILE A 298 16.24 -1.66 -14.60
CA ILE A 298 15.58 -2.94 -14.30
C ILE A 298 16.10 -3.99 -15.29
N GLN A 299 16.91 -4.92 -14.80
CA GLN A 299 17.70 -5.84 -15.62
C GLN A 299 17.05 -7.23 -15.78
N GLY A 300 15.78 -7.35 -15.50
CA GLY A 300 15.05 -8.61 -15.62
C GLY A 300 13.72 -8.45 -16.34
N SER A 301 12.62 -8.81 -15.68
CA SER A 301 11.29 -8.87 -16.28
C SER A 301 10.24 -8.21 -15.40
N ARG A 302 8.97 -8.24 -15.83
CA ARG A 302 7.82 -7.75 -15.07
C ARG A 302 7.82 -6.22 -14.90
N LEU A 303 7.86 -5.49 -16.02
CA LEU A 303 7.89 -4.02 -16.02
C LEU A 303 6.60 -3.31 -16.51
N PRO A 304 5.39 -3.72 -16.20
CA PRO A 304 4.94 -4.96 -15.59
C PRO A 304 4.76 -6.13 -16.55
N LEU A 305 4.64 -7.35 -15.98
CA LEU A 305 4.09 -8.51 -16.66
C LEU A 305 2.60 -8.57 -16.32
N GLN A 306 1.74 -8.42 -17.33
CA GLN A 306 0.29 -8.38 -17.18
C GLN A 306 -0.38 -9.64 -17.72
N ARG A 307 -1.25 -10.27 -16.95
CA ARG A 307 -2.18 -11.31 -17.37
C ARG A 307 -3.60 -10.91 -17.01
N GLY A 308 -4.55 -11.09 -17.93
CA GLY A 308 -5.91 -10.59 -17.77
C GLY A 308 -5.96 -9.08 -17.51
N GLY A 309 -7.13 -8.57 -17.19
CA GLY A 309 -7.33 -7.18 -16.81
C GLY A 309 -7.23 -6.17 -17.95
N HIS A 310 -7.55 -4.94 -17.61
CA HIS A 310 -7.53 -3.78 -18.51
C HIS A 310 -6.63 -2.70 -17.92
N VAL A 311 -5.60 -2.32 -18.64
CA VAL A 311 -4.61 -1.36 -18.14
C VAL A 311 -4.44 -0.21 -19.11
N HIS A 312 -4.53 1.00 -18.59
CA HIS A 312 -4.18 2.23 -19.29
C HIS A 312 -2.77 2.65 -18.91
N TYR A 313 -1.84 2.56 -19.85
CA TYR A 313 -0.46 3.00 -19.71
C TYR A 313 -0.27 4.33 -20.42
N TYR A 314 0.08 5.38 -19.68
CA TYR A 314 0.37 6.68 -20.29
C TYR A 314 1.46 7.44 -19.56
N ASN A 315 2.22 8.22 -20.31
CA ASN A 315 3.31 9.07 -19.81
C ASN A 315 4.33 8.35 -18.91
N ASN A 316 4.58 7.06 -19.13
CA ASN A 316 5.61 6.35 -18.40
C ASN A 316 6.96 6.45 -19.12
N TYR A 317 8.05 6.43 -18.37
CA TYR A 317 9.42 6.44 -18.86
C TYR A 317 10.14 5.17 -18.45
N MET A 318 10.79 4.49 -19.41
CA MET A 318 11.70 3.37 -19.16
C MET A 318 13.08 3.72 -19.68
N LEU A 319 14.09 3.57 -18.83
CA LEU A 319 15.50 3.85 -19.14
C LEU A 319 16.37 2.67 -18.71
N ASP A 320 17.23 2.20 -19.64
CA ASP A 320 18.20 1.14 -19.38
C ASP A 320 17.58 -0.14 -18.79
N CYS A 321 16.49 -0.64 -19.40
CA CYS A 321 15.77 -1.81 -18.95
C CYS A 321 15.93 -3.01 -19.89
N GLU A 322 16.10 -4.22 -19.33
CA GLU A 322 16.22 -5.46 -20.12
C GLU A 322 14.90 -5.82 -20.82
N ASP A 323 13.77 -5.65 -20.17
CA ASP A 323 12.44 -5.92 -20.71
C ASP A 323 11.54 -4.70 -20.50
N GLY A 324 10.30 -4.75 -21.02
CA GLY A 324 9.29 -3.74 -20.85
C GLY A 324 7.95 -4.37 -20.47
N TRP A 325 6.88 -3.86 -21.02
CA TRP A 325 5.53 -4.40 -20.78
C TRP A 325 5.31 -5.71 -21.52
N ASP A 326 5.09 -6.77 -20.75
CA ASP A 326 4.84 -8.11 -21.25
C ASP A 326 3.34 -8.42 -21.11
N LEU A 327 2.59 -8.20 -22.18
CA LEU A 327 1.15 -8.39 -22.22
C LEU A 327 0.84 -9.85 -22.57
N ARG A 328 0.42 -10.61 -21.56
CA ARG A 328 0.15 -12.06 -21.68
C ARG A 328 -1.34 -12.36 -21.57
N GLU A 329 -1.66 -13.59 -21.64
CA GLU A 329 -2.96 -14.26 -21.59
C GLU A 329 -4.15 -13.32 -21.26
N LYS A 330 -4.94 -12.98 -22.27
CA LYS A 330 -6.16 -12.17 -22.17
C LYS A 330 -5.97 -10.78 -21.53
N SER A 331 -4.75 -10.28 -21.43
CA SER A 331 -4.55 -8.91 -21.01
C SER A 331 -4.97 -7.94 -22.11
N VAL A 332 -5.49 -6.80 -21.72
CA VAL A 332 -5.90 -5.72 -22.61
C VAL A 332 -5.22 -4.44 -22.16
N ALA A 333 -4.57 -3.74 -23.08
CA ALA A 333 -3.86 -2.52 -22.75
C ALA A 333 -4.21 -1.39 -23.75
N TYR A 334 -4.21 -0.17 -23.24
CA TYR A 334 -4.19 1.04 -24.03
C TYR A 334 -2.91 1.82 -23.69
N LEU A 335 -2.12 2.13 -24.72
CA LEU A 335 -0.86 2.83 -24.59
C LEU A 335 -0.94 4.20 -25.23
N GLU A 336 -0.46 5.21 -24.53
CA GLU A 336 -0.28 6.53 -25.09
C GLU A 336 0.87 7.29 -24.42
N ALA A 337 1.58 8.08 -25.20
CA ALA A 337 2.61 9.01 -24.75
C ALA A 337 3.67 8.42 -23.81
N CYS A 338 4.10 7.18 -24.03
CA CYS A 338 5.15 6.55 -23.24
C CYS A 338 6.51 6.64 -23.96
N TYR A 339 7.58 6.80 -23.18
CA TYR A 339 8.94 6.94 -23.69
C TYR A 339 9.81 5.77 -23.24
N PHE A 340 10.47 5.12 -24.20
CA PHE A 340 11.36 3.99 -23.97
C PHE A 340 12.75 4.33 -24.48
N GLU A 341 13.75 4.22 -23.61
CA GLU A 341 15.15 4.50 -23.92
C GLU A 341 16.03 3.34 -23.48
N ASN A 342 16.86 2.83 -24.38
CA ASN A 342 17.76 1.69 -24.14
C ASN A 342 17.04 0.48 -23.52
N THR A 343 15.77 0.25 -23.88
CA THR A 343 14.98 -0.87 -23.39
C THR A 343 14.96 -1.98 -24.44
N LYS A 344 15.34 -3.20 -24.06
CA LYS A 344 15.52 -4.30 -25.03
C LYS A 344 14.21 -4.73 -25.70
N SER A 345 13.12 -4.89 -24.95
CA SER A 345 11.82 -5.27 -25.49
C SER A 345 10.74 -4.40 -24.84
N PRO A 346 10.57 -3.13 -25.28
CA PRO A 346 9.77 -2.15 -24.56
C PRO A 346 8.29 -2.53 -24.42
N VAL A 347 7.71 -3.19 -25.42
CA VAL A 347 6.30 -3.64 -25.37
C VAL A 347 6.16 -4.94 -26.13
N ARG A 348 5.48 -5.92 -25.55
CA ARG A 348 5.18 -7.23 -26.15
C ARG A 348 3.73 -7.59 -25.95
N SER A 349 3.06 -8.05 -26.99
CA SER A 349 1.71 -8.64 -26.93
C SER A 349 1.63 -10.03 -27.60
N ASP A 350 2.76 -10.58 -27.98
CA ASP A 350 2.93 -11.86 -28.68
C ASP A 350 2.62 -13.11 -27.83
N ARG A 351 2.19 -12.91 -26.57
CA ARG A 351 1.90 -13.98 -25.60
C ARG A 351 0.43 -14.04 -25.18
N GLY A 352 -0.46 -13.61 -26.05
CA GLY A 352 -1.92 -13.71 -25.82
C GLY A 352 -2.55 -12.47 -25.18
N GLY A 353 -1.82 -11.37 -25.08
CA GLY A 353 -2.34 -10.05 -24.76
C GLY A 353 -2.78 -9.29 -26.01
N SER A 354 -3.52 -8.21 -25.82
CA SER A 354 -3.96 -7.31 -26.88
C SER A 354 -3.70 -5.84 -26.53
N LEU A 355 -3.51 -5.02 -27.55
CA LEU A 355 -2.99 -3.68 -27.40
C LEU A 355 -3.70 -2.71 -28.35
N ASN A 356 -4.11 -1.57 -27.81
CA ASN A 356 -4.45 -0.37 -28.55
C ASN A 356 -3.40 0.71 -28.28
N ILE A 357 -3.01 1.47 -29.28
CA ILE A 357 -1.98 2.51 -29.16
C ILE A 357 -2.52 3.80 -29.75
N ASN A 358 -2.41 4.87 -28.98
CA ASN A 358 -2.64 6.21 -29.49
C ASN A 358 -1.54 6.57 -30.51
N LYS A 359 -1.96 6.88 -31.74
CA LYS A 359 -1.08 7.25 -32.85
C LYS A 359 -1.18 8.73 -33.20
N THR A 360 -1.79 9.51 -32.32
CA THR A 360 -1.88 10.97 -32.50
C THR A 360 -0.49 11.59 -32.40
N ASP A 361 -0.15 12.46 -33.33
CA ASP A 361 1.13 13.15 -33.37
C ASP A 361 1.45 13.85 -32.04
N GLY A 362 2.63 13.54 -31.50
CA GLY A 362 3.12 14.00 -30.21
C GLY A 362 2.59 13.24 -28.98
N TYR A 363 1.71 12.22 -29.16
CA TYR A 363 1.16 11.36 -28.11
C TYR A 363 1.30 9.87 -28.41
N ASP A 364 1.88 9.48 -29.52
CA ASP A 364 2.34 8.12 -29.77
C ASP A 364 3.60 7.80 -28.94
N CYS A 365 3.88 6.51 -28.78
CA CYS A 365 5.04 6.09 -28.00
C CYS A 365 6.34 6.39 -28.75
N ILE A 366 7.37 6.86 -28.02
CA ILE A 366 8.71 7.10 -28.55
C ILE A 366 9.65 5.97 -28.11
N TYR A 367 10.44 5.46 -29.07
CA TYR A 367 11.44 4.44 -28.87
C TYR A 367 12.81 5.00 -29.27
N LYS A 368 13.82 4.84 -28.40
CA LYS A 368 15.19 5.27 -28.63
C LYS A 368 16.17 4.22 -28.13
N GLY A 369 17.05 3.74 -29.00
CA GLY A 369 18.03 2.69 -28.64
C GLY A 369 17.43 1.34 -28.26
N CYS A 370 16.16 1.09 -28.61
CA CYS A 370 15.47 -0.16 -28.28
C CYS A 370 15.80 -1.27 -29.28
N ASN A 371 15.75 -2.55 -28.85
CA ASN A 371 16.15 -3.66 -29.71
C ASN A 371 14.93 -4.34 -30.40
N ASN A 372 13.97 -4.80 -29.62
CA ASN A 372 12.82 -5.57 -30.14
C ASN A 372 11.57 -4.68 -30.10
N LEU A 373 11.26 -4.02 -31.20
CA LEU A 373 10.07 -3.19 -31.32
C LEU A 373 8.90 -4.01 -31.86
N MET A 374 7.69 -3.51 -31.62
CA MET A 374 6.49 -4.03 -32.27
C MET A 374 6.53 -3.75 -33.78
N GLU A 375 5.84 -4.58 -34.56
CA GLU A 375 5.72 -4.40 -36.01
C GLU A 375 5.17 -2.99 -36.33
N GLY A 376 5.83 -2.33 -37.29
CA GLY A 376 5.46 -0.98 -37.71
C GLY A 376 6.00 0.16 -36.85
N TYR A 377 6.79 -0.13 -35.80
CA TYR A 377 7.47 0.88 -34.97
C TYR A 377 8.96 0.93 -35.21
N THR A 378 9.56 2.09 -35.07
CA THR A 378 10.99 2.36 -35.28
C THR A 378 11.57 3.23 -34.19
N ASN A 379 12.88 3.08 -33.94
CA ASN A 379 13.60 3.99 -33.06
C ASN A 379 13.78 5.36 -33.72
N ILE A 380 13.66 6.41 -32.93
CA ILE A 380 13.87 7.79 -33.43
C ILE A 380 15.34 8.08 -33.79
N ASP A 381 16.29 7.32 -33.25
CA ASP A 381 17.72 7.41 -33.53
C ASP A 381 18.16 6.48 -34.68
N GLY A 382 17.24 5.76 -35.28
CA GLY A 382 17.50 4.83 -36.37
C GLY A 382 18.21 3.53 -35.98
N ALA A 383 18.33 3.22 -34.69
CA ALA A 383 18.89 1.96 -34.23
C ALA A 383 18.09 0.77 -34.76
N LYS A 384 18.79 -0.33 -35.06
CA LYS A 384 18.14 -1.55 -35.58
C LYS A 384 17.28 -2.21 -34.51
N SER A 385 16.12 -2.71 -34.91
CA SER A 385 15.26 -3.54 -34.08
C SER A 385 14.71 -4.71 -34.86
N SER A 386 14.35 -5.80 -34.18
CA SER A 386 13.49 -6.86 -34.71
C SER A 386 12.03 -6.50 -34.42
N SER A 387 11.12 -6.89 -35.32
CA SER A 387 9.69 -6.67 -35.11
C SER A 387 9.07 -7.82 -34.32
N LEU A 388 8.18 -7.48 -33.39
CA LEU A 388 7.33 -8.41 -32.67
C LEU A 388 5.88 -8.25 -33.17
N ASP A 389 5.18 -9.36 -33.33
CA ASP A 389 3.75 -9.34 -33.69
C ASP A 389 2.93 -8.62 -32.62
N VAL A 390 1.93 -7.89 -33.04
CA VAL A 390 1.00 -7.15 -32.18
C VAL A 390 -0.40 -7.68 -32.36
N THR A 391 -1.03 -8.13 -31.27
CA THR A 391 -2.46 -8.42 -31.27
C THR A 391 -3.22 -7.13 -30.99
N ALA A 392 -3.96 -6.63 -31.99
CA ALA A 392 -4.68 -5.35 -31.88
C ALA A 392 -6.01 -5.49 -31.11
N THR A 393 -6.40 -4.42 -30.42
CA THR A 393 -7.74 -4.22 -29.85
C THR A 393 -8.15 -2.75 -30.05
N ASP A 394 -9.43 -2.45 -29.91
CA ASP A 394 -9.98 -1.10 -29.96
C ASP A 394 -10.33 -0.55 -28.56
N TRP A 395 -10.03 -1.32 -27.51
CA TRP A 395 -10.34 -0.92 -26.14
C TRP A 395 -9.64 0.39 -25.75
N VAL A 396 -10.41 1.27 -25.09
CA VAL A 396 -9.94 2.51 -24.42
C VAL A 396 -10.55 2.61 -23.03
N PRO A 397 -9.94 3.34 -22.08
CA PRO A 397 -10.42 3.42 -20.68
C PRO A 397 -11.88 3.82 -20.52
N THR A 398 -12.36 4.72 -21.37
CA THR A 398 -13.76 5.18 -21.38
C THR A 398 -14.79 4.10 -21.71
N GLN A 399 -14.37 2.97 -22.28
CA GLN A 399 -15.25 1.80 -22.47
C GLN A 399 -15.47 1.03 -21.16
N THR A 400 -14.56 1.15 -20.19
CA THR A 400 -14.73 0.56 -18.85
C THR A 400 -15.59 1.46 -17.96
N THR A 401 -15.37 2.77 -18.03
CA THR A 401 -16.18 3.77 -17.33
C THR A 401 -16.22 5.09 -18.10
N ALA A 402 -17.42 5.60 -18.34
CA ALA A 402 -17.61 6.89 -19.02
C ALA A 402 -17.13 8.09 -18.19
N THR A 403 -16.93 7.90 -16.88
CA THR A 403 -16.44 8.93 -15.95
C THR A 403 -14.94 8.83 -15.69
N TYR A 404 -14.20 8.12 -16.54
CA TYR A 404 -12.74 8.03 -16.43
C TYR A 404 -12.10 9.41 -16.48
N THR A 405 -11.25 9.70 -15.50
CA THR A 405 -10.54 10.97 -15.40
C THR A 405 -9.06 10.77 -15.64
N GLN A 406 -8.44 11.72 -16.32
CA GLN A 406 -7.01 11.78 -16.59
C GLN A 406 -6.61 13.25 -16.48
N HIS A 407 -5.84 13.61 -15.46
CA HIS A 407 -5.48 15.02 -15.21
C HIS A 407 -4.56 15.55 -16.31
N TYR A 408 -3.59 14.74 -16.74
CA TYR A 408 -2.62 15.13 -17.75
C TYR A 408 -2.38 14.01 -18.74
N LEU A 409 -2.35 14.38 -20.00
CA LEU A 409 -1.71 13.62 -21.04
C LEU A 409 -0.64 14.55 -21.63
N ASP A 410 0.59 14.35 -21.15
CA ASP A 410 1.73 15.15 -21.60
C ASP A 410 2.25 14.66 -22.95
N LYS A 411 2.85 15.54 -23.73
CA LYS A 411 3.50 15.16 -24.97
C LYS A 411 4.64 14.16 -24.68
N THR A 412 4.73 13.16 -25.51
CA THR A 412 5.69 12.06 -25.31
C THR A 412 7.14 12.53 -25.20
N ALA A 413 7.52 13.56 -25.96
CA ALA A 413 8.88 14.12 -25.92
C ALA A 413 9.25 14.72 -24.56
N ASP A 414 8.26 15.17 -23.76
CA ASP A 414 8.47 15.79 -22.46
C ASP A 414 8.53 14.77 -21.31
N VAL A 415 8.06 13.53 -21.55
CA VAL A 415 7.91 12.48 -20.53
C VAL A 415 9.21 12.16 -19.78
N PRO A 416 10.39 12.03 -20.42
CA PRO A 416 11.62 11.77 -19.68
C PRO A 416 11.92 12.85 -18.63
N ALA A 417 11.81 14.12 -19.01
CA ALA A 417 12.08 15.23 -18.10
C ALA A 417 11.04 15.30 -16.97
N LEU A 418 9.76 15.05 -17.27
CA LEU A 418 8.68 15.07 -16.29
C LEU A 418 8.82 13.93 -15.28
N CYS A 419 9.07 12.70 -15.75
CA CYS A 419 9.26 11.56 -14.87
C CYS A 419 10.51 11.70 -13.99
N GLN A 420 11.64 12.17 -14.53
CA GLN A 420 12.84 12.45 -13.73
C GLN A 420 12.62 13.53 -12.67
N LYS A 421 11.77 14.52 -12.97
CA LYS A 421 11.45 15.63 -12.06
C LYS A 421 10.48 15.22 -10.97
N TYR A 422 9.44 14.46 -11.29
CA TYR A 422 8.30 14.27 -10.39
C TYR A 422 8.13 12.84 -9.87
N SER A 423 8.64 11.80 -10.55
CA SER A 423 8.42 10.42 -10.11
C SER A 423 9.37 10.02 -8.98
N GLY A 424 8.82 9.34 -7.98
CA GLY A 424 9.54 8.87 -6.80
C GLY A 424 9.30 9.70 -5.55
N ALA A 425 9.66 9.13 -4.42
CA ALA A 425 9.45 9.72 -3.11
C ALA A 425 10.33 10.97 -2.89
N GLY A 426 9.75 11.99 -2.27
CA GLY A 426 10.43 13.25 -1.96
C GLY A 426 10.50 14.25 -3.12
N LYS A 427 10.02 13.91 -4.31
CA LYS A 427 10.08 14.78 -5.50
C LYS A 427 9.03 15.88 -5.49
N VAL A 428 7.82 15.57 -5.07
CA VAL A 428 6.71 16.51 -4.98
C VAL A 428 6.32 16.68 -3.52
N LYS A 429 6.07 17.91 -3.10
CA LYS A 429 5.78 18.24 -1.69
C LYS A 429 4.34 17.88 -1.28
N ILE A 430 3.86 16.72 -1.70
CA ILE A 430 2.51 16.22 -1.38
C ILE A 430 2.26 16.01 0.12
N TRP A 431 3.33 15.89 0.90
CA TRP A 431 3.25 15.71 2.35
C TRP A 431 2.94 17.00 3.11
N THR A 432 3.05 18.19 2.51
CA THR A 432 2.87 19.47 3.23
C THR A 432 1.47 19.61 3.81
N ALA A 433 0.45 19.11 3.11
CA ALA A 433 -0.93 19.10 3.62
C ALA A 433 -1.10 18.19 4.86
N TYR A 434 -0.20 17.24 5.05
CA TYR A 434 -0.21 16.34 6.20
C TYR A 434 0.76 16.82 7.30
N ALA A 435 1.78 17.58 6.96
CA ALA A 435 2.77 18.08 7.92
C ALA A 435 2.12 18.95 8.99
N ASP A 436 1.14 19.78 8.62
CA ASP A 436 0.37 20.61 9.56
C ASP A 436 -0.56 19.78 10.46
N ALA A 437 -0.89 18.56 10.04
CA ALA A 437 -1.72 17.63 10.79
C ALA A 437 -0.91 16.67 11.68
N ILE A 438 0.44 16.74 11.67
CA ILE A 438 1.27 15.91 12.54
C ILE A 438 0.97 16.28 14.01
N PRO A 439 0.57 15.32 14.85
CA PRO A 439 0.37 15.58 16.27
C PRO A 439 1.62 16.22 16.89
N GLN A 440 1.44 17.34 17.60
CA GLN A 440 2.54 18.09 18.27
C GLN A 440 3.22 17.24 19.36
N GLU A 441 2.48 16.29 19.90
CA GLU A 441 2.99 15.37 20.92
C GLU A 441 3.49 14.10 20.22
N ASP A 442 4.72 13.69 20.54
CA ASP A 442 5.21 12.37 20.18
C ASP A 442 4.28 11.34 20.81
N ILE A 443 3.51 10.63 20.00
CA ILE A 443 2.65 9.55 20.49
C ILE A 443 3.58 8.41 20.92
N THR A 444 4.07 8.51 22.16
CA THR A 444 4.99 7.53 22.75
C THR A 444 4.28 6.31 23.29
N GLU A 445 2.96 6.40 23.48
CA GLU A 445 2.12 5.28 23.91
C GLU A 445 1.22 4.83 22.77
N PHE A 446 1.16 3.50 22.57
CA PHE A 446 0.14 2.89 21.76
C PHE A 446 -1.23 3.44 22.16
N ASP A 447 -2.03 3.86 21.20
CA ASP A 447 -3.45 4.08 21.43
C ASP A 447 -4.08 2.72 21.81
N HIS A 448 -4.25 2.48 23.09
CA HIS A 448 -4.85 1.25 23.61
C HIS A 448 -6.28 1.02 23.12
N ALA A 449 -6.88 2.01 22.47
CA ALA A 449 -8.17 1.88 21.79
C ALA A 449 -8.04 1.24 20.40
N ILE A 450 -6.82 1.03 19.88
CA ILE A 450 -6.64 0.28 18.64
C ILE A 450 -7.02 -1.17 18.94
N LYS A 451 -8.17 -1.56 18.46
CA LYS A 451 -8.58 -2.97 18.50
C LYS A 451 -7.60 -3.79 17.69
N ASN A 452 -7.23 -4.96 18.21
CA ASN A 452 -6.48 -5.93 17.43
C ASN A 452 -7.17 -6.13 16.07
N PRO A 453 -6.41 -6.19 14.99
CA PRO A 453 -6.97 -6.46 13.69
C PRO A 453 -7.81 -7.74 13.75
N ASP A 454 -8.84 -7.81 12.91
CA ASP A 454 -9.66 -9.01 12.77
C ASP A 454 -8.75 -10.25 12.70
N PRO A 455 -8.85 -11.19 13.65
CA PRO A 455 -8.04 -12.40 13.65
C PRO A 455 -8.09 -13.18 12.33
N GLY A 456 -9.20 -13.07 11.59
CA GLY A 456 -9.35 -13.66 10.26
C GLY A 456 -8.39 -13.06 9.22
N ASN A 457 -8.05 -11.79 9.31
CA ASN A 457 -7.15 -11.11 8.37
C ASN A 457 -5.66 -11.20 8.80
N ALA A 458 -5.40 -11.19 10.11
CA ALA A 458 -4.04 -11.29 10.63
C ALA A 458 -3.43 -12.69 10.53
N ALA A 459 -4.26 -13.73 10.35
CA ALA A 459 -3.85 -15.12 10.39
C ALA A 459 -3.56 -15.75 9.02
N LYS A 460 -3.96 -15.07 7.91
CA LYS A 460 -3.78 -15.63 6.57
C LYS A 460 -2.43 -15.22 6.01
N THR A 461 -1.55 -16.17 5.79
CA THR A 461 -0.32 -16.00 5.02
C THR A 461 -0.50 -16.61 3.65
N TYR A 462 0.04 -15.98 2.63
CA TYR A 462 -0.07 -16.42 1.24
C TYR A 462 1.31 -16.58 0.64
N ASP A 463 1.47 -17.62 -0.18
CA ASP A 463 2.69 -17.83 -0.96
C ASP A 463 2.81 -16.79 -2.10
N ALA A 464 3.93 -16.80 -2.80
CA ALA A 464 4.19 -15.92 -3.93
C ALA A 464 3.16 -16.08 -5.07
N GLU A 465 2.46 -17.21 -5.13
CA GLU A 465 1.40 -17.53 -6.06
C GLU A 465 0.02 -17.09 -5.58
N GLY A 466 -0.10 -16.55 -4.33
CA GLY A 466 -1.35 -16.10 -3.73
C GLY A 466 -2.24 -17.26 -3.22
N ASN A 467 -1.65 -18.44 -2.93
CA ASN A 467 -2.36 -19.51 -2.24
C ASN A 467 -2.25 -19.30 -0.74
N GLU A 468 -3.33 -19.56 -0.01
CA GLU A 468 -3.31 -19.51 1.45
C GLU A 468 -2.34 -20.58 1.99
N MET A 469 -1.29 -20.17 2.69
CA MET A 469 -0.36 -21.09 3.35
C MET A 469 -1.03 -21.67 4.59
N LYS A 470 -1.62 -22.84 4.45
CA LYS A 470 -2.25 -23.57 5.55
C LYS A 470 -1.19 -24.06 6.53
N GLY A 471 -1.16 -23.53 7.72
CA GLY A 471 -0.28 -23.99 8.79
C GLY A 471 0.34 -22.91 9.66
N ALA A 472 0.38 -21.67 9.19
CA ALA A 472 0.72 -20.54 10.04
C ALA A 472 -0.55 -20.04 10.74
N THR A 473 -1.21 -20.85 11.52
CA THR A 473 -2.02 -20.31 12.59
C THR A 473 -1.05 -19.64 13.53
N SER A 474 -0.91 -18.32 13.44
CA SER A 474 -0.59 -17.54 14.62
C SER A 474 -1.82 -17.61 15.54
N ALA A 475 -2.23 -18.81 15.88
CA ALA A 475 -2.84 -19.05 17.13
C ALA A 475 -1.70 -18.82 18.14
N ILE A 476 -1.51 -17.56 18.53
CA ILE A 476 -1.62 -17.36 19.95
C ILE A 476 -3.07 -17.76 20.22
N SER A 477 -3.37 -19.05 20.24
CA SER A 477 -4.25 -19.52 21.27
C SER A 477 -3.67 -18.84 22.50
N ALA A 478 -4.35 -17.86 23.07
CA ALA A 478 -4.38 -17.83 24.49
C ALA A 478 -4.65 -19.29 24.83
N THR A 479 -3.57 -20.06 24.99
CA THR A 479 -3.60 -21.19 25.86
C THR A 479 -4.18 -20.52 27.06
N GLU A 480 -5.45 -20.75 27.34
CA GLU A 480 -5.92 -20.72 28.68
C GLU A 480 -4.86 -21.51 29.43
N ARG A 481 -3.81 -20.81 29.85
CA ARG A 481 -3.05 -21.26 30.98
C ARG A 481 -4.13 -21.35 32.02
N SER A 482 -4.55 -22.55 32.30
CA SER A 482 -5.27 -22.88 33.50
C SER A 482 -4.67 -21.98 34.55
N ALA A 483 -5.48 -21.15 35.18
CA ALA A 483 -5.03 -20.15 36.12
C ALA A 483 -4.03 -20.82 37.08
N ALA A 484 -2.74 -20.67 36.78
CA ALA A 484 -1.69 -21.08 37.70
C ALA A 484 -1.95 -20.24 38.93
N ALA A 485 -2.19 -20.90 40.04
CA ALA A 485 -2.57 -20.25 41.28
C ALA A 485 -1.60 -19.10 41.53
N THR A 486 -2.09 -17.85 41.53
CA THR A 486 -1.26 -16.69 41.78
C THR A 486 -0.68 -16.81 43.17
N ALA A 487 0.62 -17.07 43.32
CA ALA A 487 1.26 -17.30 44.59
C ALA A 487 1.32 -16.03 45.44
N ARG A 488 1.30 -14.85 44.77
CA ARG A 488 1.34 -13.55 45.47
C ARG A 488 0.86 -12.41 44.60
N VAL A 489 0.14 -11.45 45.19
CA VAL A 489 -0.27 -10.20 44.57
C VAL A 489 0.20 -9.02 45.44
N ASP A 490 0.93 -8.10 44.83
CA ASP A 490 1.37 -6.84 45.46
C ASP A 490 0.70 -5.66 44.77
N TYR A 491 0.33 -4.64 45.55
CA TYR A 491 -0.28 -3.43 45.04
C TYR A 491 0.67 -2.23 45.27
N PHE A 492 0.71 -1.33 44.27
CA PHE A 492 1.55 -0.11 44.35
C PHE A 492 0.75 1.10 43.86
N THR A 493 1.09 2.26 44.36
CA THR A 493 0.67 3.55 43.79
C THR A 493 1.37 3.80 42.46
N LEU A 494 0.93 4.76 41.68
CA LEU A 494 1.63 5.19 40.45
C LEU A 494 3.05 5.68 40.72
N SER A 495 3.34 6.17 41.90
CA SER A 495 4.68 6.58 42.35
C SER A 495 5.54 5.41 42.84
N GLY A 496 5.07 4.16 42.70
CA GLY A 496 5.82 2.95 43.06
C GLY A 496 5.80 2.60 44.56
N VAL A 497 5.02 3.29 45.38
CA VAL A 497 4.91 2.96 46.82
C VAL A 497 3.98 1.74 46.98
N ARG A 498 4.48 0.70 47.70
CA ARG A 498 3.70 -0.50 47.99
C ARG A 498 2.57 -0.18 48.97
N ILE A 499 1.37 -0.69 48.67
CA ILE A 499 0.17 -0.55 49.50
C ILE A 499 -0.45 -1.91 49.80
N SER A 500 -1.18 -2.00 50.90
CA SER A 500 -1.75 -3.28 51.37
C SER A 500 -2.99 -3.74 50.57
N ALA A 501 -3.68 -2.81 49.92
CA ALA A 501 -4.86 -3.06 49.11
C ALA A 501 -4.97 -1.97 48.01
N PRO A 502 -5.66 -2.23 46.89
CA PRO A 502 -5.87 -1.22 45.89
C PRO A 502 -6.73 -0.07 46.43
N ARG A 503 -6.42 1.15 45.99
CA ARG A 503 -7.19 2.37 46.34
C ARG A 503 -8.04 2.80 45.18
N HIS A 504 -9.08 3.58 45.45
CA HIS A 504 -9.87 4.21 44.39
C HIS A 504 -8.94 4.99 43.43
N GLY A 505 -9.13 4.78 42.13
CA GLY A 505 -8.30 5.33 41.08
C GLY A 505 -7.30 4.30 40.51
N VAL A 506 -6.18 4.78 39.97
CA VAL A 506 -5.21 3.93 39.27
C VAL A 506 -4.18 3.34 40.23
N ASN A 507 -4.02 2.02 40.14
CA ASN A 507 -3.05 1.24 40.93
C ASN A 507 -2.18 0.39 40.00
N ILE A 508 -0.96 0.04 40.42
CA ILE A 508 -0.14 -0.97 39.79
C ILE A 508 -0.32 -2.27 40.58
N VAL A 509 -0.75 -3.32 39.92
CA VAL A 509 -0.90 -4.67 40.51
C VAL A 509 0.18 -5.57 39.92
N ARG A 510 1.03 -6.10 40.82
CA ARG A 510 2.07 -7.07 40.46
C ARG A 510 1.66 -8.44 40.95
N SER A 511 1.44 -9.39 40.04
CA SER A 511 1.20 -10.80 40.36
C SER A 511 2.46 -11.63 40.12
N ILE A 512 2.72 -12.57 41.01
CA ILE A 512 3.84 -13.51 40.94
C ILE A 512 3.23 -14.91 40.94
N ASP A 513 3.56 -15.75 39.94
CA ASP A 513 3.12 -17.14 39.89
C ASP A 513 3.98 -18.06 40.79
N ALA A 514 3.62 -19.35 40.84
CA ALA A 514 4.29 -20.32 41.67
C ALA A 514 5.76 -20.56 41.24
N ASP A 515 6.10 -20.24 40.00
CA ASP A 515 7.43 -20.40 39.40
C ASP A 515 8.28 -19.11 39.52
N GLY A 516 7.73 -18.04 40.14
CA GLY A 516 8.42 -16.80 40.40
C GLY A 516 8.35 -15.79 39.23
N HIS A 517 7.61 -16.05 38.16
CA HIS A 517 7.41 -15.11 37.07
C HIS A 517 6.53 -13.96 37.51
N THR A 518 6.94 -12.76 37.21
CA THR A 518 6.27 -11.53 37.64
C THR A 518 5.57 -10.85 36.48
N VAL A 519 4.29 -10.54 36.66
CA VAL A 519 3.52 -9.70 35.75
C VAL A 519 3.01 -8.47 36.48
N ALA A 520 3.26 -7.28 35.96
CA ALA A 520 2.73 -6.02 36.50
C ALA A 520 1.68 -5.45 35.55
N LYS A 521 0.52 -5.05 36.09
CA LYS A 521 -0.57 -4.43 35.35
C LYS A 521 -1.02 -3.15 36.03
N LYS A 522 -1.42 -2.15 35.25
CA LYS A 522 -2.09 -0.95 35.72
C LYS A 522 -3.60 -1.27 35.81
N VAL A 523 -4.20 -1.07 36.97
CA VAL A 523 -5.62 -1.40 37.23
C VAL A 523 -6.33 -0.16 37.76
N VAL A 524 -7.50 0.15 37.23
CA VAL A 524 -8.36 1.20 37.75
C VAL A 524 -9.38 0.54 38.69
N CYS A 525 -9.39 0.99 39.94
CA CYS A 525 -10.37 0.56 40.95
C CYS A 525 -11.38 1.68 41.16
N ASN A 526 -12.65 1.38 40.97
CA ASN A 526 -13.78 2.28 41.18
C ASN A 526 -14.18 2.35 42.64
#